data_a0f8934f044bc1856a45221ce16f644c
#
_entry.id   a0f8934f044bc1856a45221ce16f644c
#
_cell.length_a   1.000
_cell.length_b   1.000
_cell.length_c   1.000
_cell.angle_alpha   90.00
_cell.angle_beta   90.00
_cell.angle_gamma   90.00
#
_symmetry.space_group_name_H-M   'P 1'
#
loop_
_entity.id
_entity.type
_entity.pdbx_description
1 polymer ?
#
loop_
_entity_poly.entity_id
_entity_poly.type
_entity_poly.pdbx_seq_one_letter_code
_entity_poly.pdbx_strand_id
1 'polypeptide(L)'
;DLVNLSACNRKNIENLALAGAFDSFPGIKREDFFVKNAKDETFTEVLVRYGNKYQMDKAAASNSLFGGENQIEVATPEIVPAPTWGDLERLNKERDLVGIYLSAHPLDEYAVILENVCNTHMIELTDLTPLQNKDVTMGGIVTGVREGYTKTGKPYGIAKIEDYSGSAEFAFFGNEWVEKKNFFMNGMFLFLRGKCQPKQWRQEEWEIKINSIELLPEVKEKIIEKLTVTAPLSAIDEEMIEEFTALVKANPGNAELYFHVQDEDGQMYVNLMSRVVKIAVQKDIMTYLKGQPMLSYKIN
;
A
#
# COMPACT_ATOMS: atom_id res chain seq x y z
N ASP A 1 6.51 -22.14 22.66
CA ASP A 1 6.51 -21.00 23.60
C ASP A 1 5.12 -20.39 23.82
N LEU A 2 4.30 -20.20 22.78
CA LEU A 2 2.89 -19.77 22.92
C LEU A 2 2.07 -20.70 23.84
N VAL A 3 2.37 -21.97 23.82
CA VAL A 3 1.74 -23.01 24.67
C VAL A 3 2.01 -22.79 26.15
N ASN A 4 3.10 -22.12 26.52
CA ASN A 4 3.45 -21.81 27.91
C ASN A 4 2.81 -20.52 28.44
N LEU A 5 2.14 -19.72 27.59
CA LEU A 5 1.50 -18.48 27.97
C LEU A 5 0.09 -18.77 28.51
N SER A 6 -0.06 -18.92 29.82
CA SER A 6 -1.34 -19.15 30.50
C SER A 6 -2.41 -18.08 30.22
N ALA A 7 -2.02 -16.94 29.68
CA ALA A 7 -2.91 -15.83 29.32
C ALA A 7 -3.28 -15.78 27.82
N CYS A 8 -2.76 -16.70 26.98
CA CYS A 8 -3.02 -16.68 25.54
C CYS A 8 -4.34 -17.39 25.22
N ASN A 9 -5.36 -16.63 24.93
CA ASN A 9 -6.66 -17.16 24.51
C ASN A 9 -6.77 -17.14 22.96
N ARG A 10 -7.84 -17.73 22.43
CA ARG A 10 -8.15 -17.78 21.00
C ARG A 10 -8.03 -16.41 20.33
N LYS A 11 -8.67 -15.39 20.91
CA LYS A 11 -8.68 -14.03 20.35
C LYS A 11 -7.28 -13.41 20.27
N ASN A 12 -6.43 -13.69 21.25
CA ASN A 12 -5.05 -13.20 21.25
C ASN A 12 -4.25 -13.83 20.09
N ILE A 13 -4.41 -15.14 19.85
CA ILE A 13 -3.75 -15.84 18.75
C ILE A 13 -4.26 -15.34 17.40
N GLU A 14 -5.57 -15.16 17.24
CA GLU A 14 -6.18 -14.60 16.04
C GLU A 14 -5.64 -13.19 15.75
N ASN A 15 -5.59 -12.33 16.76
CA ASN A 15 -5.05 -10.98 16.61
C ASN A 15 -3.55 -10.97 16.24
N LEU A 16 -2.75 -11.85 16.86
CA LEU A 16 -1.34 -11.98 16.52
C LEU A 16 -1.14 -12.50 15.08
N ALA A 17 -1.97 -13.44 14.64
CA ALA A 17 -1.94 -13.94 13.26
C ALA A 17 -2.30 -12.83 12.24
N LEU A 18 -3.36 -12.05 12.51
CA LEU A 18 -3.76 -10.93 11.67
C LEU A 18 -2.68 -9.84 11.61
N ALA A 19 -1.97 -9.59 12.72
CA ALA A 19 -0.87 -8.63 12.78
C ALA A 19 0.44 -9.14 12.14
N GLY A 20 0.49 -10.39 11.65
CA GLY A 20 1.68 -10.96 11.04
C GLY A 20 2.75 -11.46 12.01
N ALA A 21 2.43 -11.62 13.29
CA ALA A 21 3.40 -12.06 14.30
C ALA A 21 3.98 -13.46 14.04
N PHE A 22 3.34 -14.24 13.18
CA PHE A 22 3.75 -15.61 12.85
C PHE A 22 4.34 -15.73 11.43
N ASP A 23 4.52 -14.66 10.69
CA ASP A 23 5.00 -14.69 9.30
C ASP A 23 6.42 -15.25 9.15
N SER A 24 7.23 -15.21 10.22
CA SER A 24 8.57 -15.79 10.26
C SER A 24 8.60 -17.31 10.40
N PHE A 25 7.48 -17.95 10.74
CA PHE A 25 7.41 -19.40 10.87
C PHE A 25 7.20 -20.05 9.50
N PRO A 26 8.10 -20.98 9.07
CA PRO A 26 7.94 -21.65 7.79
C PRO A 26 6.71 -22.56 7.76
N GLY A 27 6.02 -22.61 6.64
CA GLY A 27 4.93 -23.55 6.40
C GLY A 27 3.57 -23.20 6.98
N ILE A 28 3.40 -21.99 7.52
CA ILE A 28 2.11 -21.48 7.96
C ILE A 28 1.90 -20.05 7.44
N LYS A 29 0.70 -19.76 6.96
CA LYS A 29 0.28 -18.44 6.52
C LYS A 29 -0.77 -17.86 7.49
N ARG A 30 -0.96 -16.54 7.45
CA ARG A 30 -1.95 -15.85 8.31
C ARG A 30 -3.36 -16.44 8.17
N GLU A 31 -3.77 -16.73 6.94
CA GLU A 31 -5.08 -17.29 6.61
C GLU A 31 -5.32 -18.69 7.15
N ASP A 32 -4.28 -19.50 7.34
CA ASP A 32 -4.38 -20.87 7.85
C ASP A 32 -4.94 -20.94 9.27
N PHE A 33 -4.76 -19.85 10.04
CA PHE A 33 -5.30 -19.76 11.42
C PHE A 33 -6.83 -19.71 11.47
N PHE A 34 -7.49 -19.32 10.35
CA PHE A 34 -8.93 -19.03 10.30
C PHE A 34 -9.74 -20.08 9.57
N VAL A 35 -9.09 -20.95 8.76
CA VAL A 35 -9.80 -22.02 8.06
C VAL A 35 -10.23 -23.13 9.02
N LYS A 36 -11.39 -23.70 8.78
CA LYS A 36 -11.93 -24.81 9.59
C LYS A 36 -11.48 -26.15 9.03
N ASN A 37 -11.12 -27.04 9.93
CA ASN A 37 -10.80 -28.43 9.63
C ASN A 37 -12.08 -29.30 9.44
N ALA A 38 -11.92 -30.60 9.18
CA ALA A 38 -13.02 -31.53 9.02
C ALA A 38 -13.94 -31.67 10.25
N LYS A 39 -13.51 -31.17 11.42
CA LYS A 39 -14.27 -31.18 12.69
C LYS A 39 -14.93 -29.81 12.97
N ASP A 40 -14.96 -28.92 11.97
CA ASP A 40 -15.49 -27.54 12.08
C ASP A 40 -14.73 -26.64 13.10
N GLU A 41 -13.47 -26.97 13.40
CA GLU A 41 -12.61 -26.22 14.31
C GLU A 41 -11.55 -25.44 13.52
N THR A 42 -11.28 -24.19 13.92
CA THR A 42 -10.17 -23.39 13.38
C THR A 42 -8.83 -23.86 13.97
N PHE A 43 -7.72 -23.58 13.25
CA PHE A 43 -6.38 -23.90 13.76
C PHE A 43 -6.10 -23.21 15.11
N THR A 44 -6.59 -21.99 15.31
CA THR A 44 -6.50 -21.27 16.60
C THR A 44 -7.18 -22.03 17.74
N GLU A 45 -8.35 -22.63 17.52
CA GLU A 45 -9.05 -23.44 18.52
C GLU A 45 -8.27 -24.71 18.84
N VAL A 46 -7.72 -25.37 17.83
CA VAL A 46 -6.88 -26.56 17.97
C VAL A 46 -5.61 -26.23 18.77
N LEU A 47 -4.95 -25.09 18.49
CA LEU A 47 -3.76 -24.63 19.22
C LEU A 47 -4.04 -24.38 20.71
N VAL A 48 -5.15 -23.71 21.03
CA VAL A 48 -5.53 -23.44 22.44
C VAL A 48 -5.77 -24.76 23.18
N ARG A 49 -6.49 -25.68 22.56
CA ARG A 49 -6.74 -27.01 23.17
C ARG A 49 -5.44 -27.80 23.34
N TYR A 50 -4.57 -27.79 22.35
CA TYR A 50 -3.25 -28.42 22.41
C TYR A 50 -2.42 -27.86 23.58
N GLY A 51 -2.36 -26.52 23.70
CA GLY A 51 -1.63 -25.82 24.73
C GLY A 51 -2.12 -26.16 26.13
N ASN A 52 -3.44 -26.15 26.32
CA ASN A 52 -4.04 -26.50 27.58
C ASN A 52 -3.73 -27.95 27.97
N LYS A 53 -3.87 -28.91 27.04
CA LYS A 53 -3.54 -30.29 27.25
C LYS A 53 -2.07 -30.49 27.63
N TYR A 54 -1.15 -29.88 26.87
CA TYR A 54 0.28 -29.93 27.13
C TYR A 54 0.64 -29.45 28.56
N GLN A 55 0.03 -28.34 29.00
CA GLN A 55 0.26 -27.79 30.33
C GLN A 55 -0.29 -28.72 31.45
N MET A 56 -1.47 -29.30 31.22
CA MET A 56 -2.05 -30.28 32.18
C MET A 56 -1.17 -31.51 32.29
N ASP A 57 -0.72 -32.06 31.17
CA ASP A 57 0.13 -33.26 31.16
C ASP A 57 1.50 -32.96 31.77
N LYS A 58 2.08 -31.77 31.53
CA LYS A 58 3.31 -31.32 32.18
C LYS A 58 3.18 -31.16 33.69
N ALA A 59 2.08 -30.57 34.14
CA ALA A 59 1.79 -30.43 35.57
C ALA A 59 1.58 -31.82 36.27
N ALA A 60 0.90 -32.73 35.58
CA ALA A 60 0.72 -34.10 36.09
C ALA A 60 2.04 -34.85 36.17
N ALA A 61 2.93 -34.72 35.18
CA ALA A 61 4.26 -35.33 35.18
C ALA A 61 5.15 -34.78 36.30
N SER A 62 5.08 -33.49 36.62
CA SER A 62 5.87 -32.86 37.68
C SER A 62 5.37 -33.27 39.11
N ASN A 63 4.10 -33.65 39.24
CA ASN A 63 3.51 -34.12 40.51
C ASN A 63 3.61 -35.62 40.70
N SER A 64 4.13 -36.38 39.73
CA SER A 64 4.31 -37.83 39.86
C SER A 64 5.57 -38.15 40.68
N LEU A 65 5.39 -38.79 41.83
CA LEU A 65 6.46 -39.20 42.73
C LEU A 65 7.33 -40.35 42.17
N PHE A 66 6.91 -41.00 41.10
CA PHE A 66 7.65 -42.03 40.38
C PHE A 66 8.05 -41.45 39.00
N GLY A 67 9.23 -40.83 38.97
CA GLY A 67 9.80 -40.25 37.74
C GLY A 67 10.04 -41.29 36.65
N GLY A 68 9.00 -41.58 35.90
CA GLY A 68 9.15 -42.21 34.60
C GLY A 68 9.35 -41.11 33.56
N GLU A 69 10.39 -41.23 32.73
CA GLU A 69 10.58 -40.45 31.49
C GLU A 69 9.46 -40.78 30.48
N ASN A 70 8.22 -40.52 30.85
CA ASN A 70 7.15 -40.51 29.85
C ASN A 70 7.24 -39.21 29.09
N GLN A 71 7.92 -39.24 27.94
CA GLN A 71 7.80 -38.22 26.95
C GLN A 71 6.31 -38.01 26.64
N ILE A 72 5.81 -36.80 26.93
CA ILE A 72 4.43 -36.43 26.64
C ILE A 72 4.32 -36.33 25.13
N GLU A 73 3.95 -37.42 24.47
CA GLU A 73 3.61 -37.41 23.04
C GLU A 73 2.23 -36.76 22.84
N VAL A 74 2.20 -35.47 22.81
CA VAL A 74 1.02 -34.75 22.32
C VAL A 74 1.18 -34.58 20.82
N ALA A 75 0.33 -35.23 20.01
CA ALA A 75 0.36 -35.11 18.55
C ALA A 75 0.30 -33.65 18.15
N THR A 76 1.25 -33.25 17.31
CA THR A 76 1.35 -31.87 16.81
C THR A 76 0.09 -31.52 16.01
N PRO A 77 -0.50 -30.33 16.21
CA PRO A 77 -1.66 -29.90 15.44
C PRO A 77 -1.37 -29.83 13.93
N GLU A 78 -2.24 -30.40 13.12
CA GLU A 78 -2.14 -30.32 11.68
C GLU A 78 -2.69 -28.99 11.17
N ILE A 79 -1.97 -28.38 10.23
CA ILE A 79 -2.38 -27.15 9.56
C ILE A 79 -3.19 -27.53 8.31
N VAL A 80 -4.39 -26.99 8.19
CA VAL A 80 -5.21 -27.08 6.99
C VAL A 80 -4.92 -25.87 6.13
N PRO A 81 -4.37 -26.03 4.91
CA PRO A 81 -4.07 -24.90 4.04
C PRO A 81 -5.32 -24.11 3.65
N ALA A 82 -5.31 -22.81 3.86
CA ALA A 82 -6.36 -21.91 3.45
C ALA A 82 -6.11 -21.35 2.04
N PRO A 83 -7.17 -20.88 1.33
CA PRO A 83 -7.00 -20.02 0.17
C PRO A 83 -6.20 -18.77 0.55
N THR A 84 -5.19 -18.42 -0.24
CA THR A 84 -4.34 -17.27 0.04
C THR A 84 -5.16 -15.98 -0.08
N TRP A 85 -5.06 -15.11 0.94
CA TRP A 85 -5.64 -13.76 0.88
C TRP A 85 -4.91 -12.93 -0.17
N GLY A 86 -5.66 -12.05 -0.86
CA GLY A 86 -5.04 -11.00 -1.67
C GLY A 86 -4.26 -10.02 -0.79
N ASP A 87 -3.24 -9.38 -1.38
CA ASP A 87 -2.38 -8.44 -0.63
C ASP A 87 -3.17 -7.33 0.05
N LEU A 88 -4.13 -6.72 -0.66
CA LEU A 88 -4.98 -5.68 -0.10
C LEU A 88 -5.87 -6.19 1.05
N GLU A 89 -6.40 -7.41 0.95
CA GLU A 89 -7.19 -8.02 2.02
C GLU A 89 -6.33 -8.22 3.26
N ARG A 90 -5.12 -8.75 3.10
CA ARG A 90 -4.17 -8.95 4.19
C ARG A 90 -3.81 -7.64 4.87
N LEU A 91 -3.48 -6.61 4.11
CA LEU A 91 -3.15 -5.27 4.62
C LEU A 91 -4.34 -4.62 5.33
N ASN A 92 -5.56 -4.77 4.82
CA ASN A 92 -6.75 -4.24 5.47
C ASN A 92 -7.02 -4.93 6.83
N LYS A 93 -6.88 -6.26 6.91
CA LYS A 93 -7.04 -7.00 8.18
C LYS A 93 -6.00 -6.55 9.23
N GLU A 94 -4.77 -6.31 8.79
CA GLU A 94 -3.70 -5.78 9.64
C GLU A 94 -4.05 -4.38 10.15
N ARG A 95 -4.44 -3.46 9.26
CA ARG A 95 -4.85 -2.09 9.61
C ARG A 95 -6.06 -2.06 10.53
N ASP A 96 -7.08 -2.87 10.27
CA ASP A 96 -8.31 -2.90 11.06
C ASP A 96 -8.05 -3.35 12.51
N LEU A 97 -6.99 -4.14 12.71
CA LEU A 97 -6.57 -4.59 14.03
C LEU A 97 -5.64 -3.59 14.74
N VAL A 98 -4.62 -3.09 14.03
CA VAL A 98 -3.50 -2.31 14.60
C VAL A 98 -3.75 -0.80 14.47
N GLY A 99 -4.59 -0.40 13.51
CA GLY A 99 -4.90 0.99 13.18
C GLY A 99 -4.02 1.59 12.08
N ILE A 100 -2.94 0.91 11.69
CA ILE A 100 -2.01 1.31 10.62
C ILE A 100 -1.61 0.11 9.77
N TYR A 101 -1.11 0.37 8.57
CA TYR A 101 -0.46 -0.63 7.74
C TYR A 101 0.97 -0.85 8.24
N LEU A 102 1.34 -2.08 8.62
CA LEU A 102 2.67 -2.43 9.14
C LEU A 102 3.57 -3.06 8.08
N SER A 103 3.05 -4.02 7.32
CA SER A 103 3.86 -4.82 6.39
C SER A 103 4.21 -4.05 5.13
N ALA A 104 3.26 -3.34 4.53
CA ALA A 104 3.40 -2.50 3.34
C ALA A 104 2.19 -1.56 3.24
N HIS A 105 2.32 -0.46 2.51
CA HIS A 105 1.17 0.40 2.22
C HIS A 105 0.54 0.00 0.89
N PRO A 106 -0.82 -0.04 0.77
CA PRO A 106 -1.49 -0.41 -0.49
C PRO A 106 -1.08 0.46 -1.69
N LEU A 107 -0.68 1.70 -1.44
CA LEU A 107 -0.25 2.65 -2.48
C LEU A 107 1.22 2.52 -2.89
N ASP A 108 2.00 1.59 -2.30
CA ASP A 108 3.44 1.46 -2.59
C ASP A 108 3.74 1.18 -4.06
N GLU A 109 2.84 0.49 -4.75
CA GLU A 109 2.93 0.25 -6.19
C GLU A 109 2.79 1.54 -7.01
N TYR A 110 2.13 2.57 -6.45
CA TYR A 110 1.85 3.86 -7.10
C TYR A 110 2.70 5.00 -6.53
N ALA A 111 3.67 4.71 -5.65
CA ALA A 111 4.50 5.70 -4.96
C ALA A 111 5.14 6.70 -5.93
N VAL A 112 5.64 6.22 -7.09
CA VAL A 112 6.26 7.07 -8.11
C VAL A 112 5.29 8.14 -8.63
N ILE A 113 4.03 7.78 -8.87
CA ILE A 113 3.00 8.72 -9.35
C ILE A 113 2.64 9.71 -8.24
N LEU A 114 2.44 9.20 -7.03
CA LEU A 114 2.07 10.03 -5.89
C LEU A 114 3.13 11.07 -5.54
N GLU A 115 4.41 10.70 -5.64
CA GLU A 115 5.53 11.58 -5.31
C GLU A 115 5.92 12.55 -6.43
N ASN A 116 5.73 12.19 -7.72
CA ASN A 116 6.31 12.93 -8.83
C ASN A 116 5.27 13.55 -9.79
N VAL A 117 4.03 13.08 -9.74
CA VAL A 117 2.94 13.55 -10.63
C VAL A 117 1.84 14.24 -9.86
N CYS A 118 1.51 13.75 -8.65
CA CYS A 118 0.58 14.45 -7.78
C CYS A 118 1.25 15.71 -7.19
N ASN A 119 0.50 16.80 -7.16
CA ASN A 119 0.97 18.08 -6.61
C ASN A 119 0.29 18.45 -5.29
N THR A 120 -0.62 17.61 -4.82
CA THR A 120 -1.41 17.86 -3.61
C THR A 120 -1.64 16.55 -2.86
N HIS A 121 -1.43 16.57 -1.54
CA HIS A 121 -1.67 15.43 -0.64
C HIS A 121 -2.96 15.59 0.13
N MET A 122 -3.55 14.46 0.61
CA MET A 122 -4.85 14.49 1.29
C MET A 122 -4.84 15.33 2.56
N ILE A 123 -3.72 15.37 3.29
CA ILE A 123 -3.60 16.20 4.50
C ILE A 123 -3.70 17.70 4.21
N GLU A 124 -3.27 18.15 3.04
CA GLU A 124 -3.30 19.56 2.64
C GLU A 124 -4.72 20.07 2.43
N LEU A 125 -5.69 19.15 2.21
CA LEU A 125 -7.11 19.50 2.06
C LEU A 125 -7.78 19.92 3.38
N THR A 126 -7.09 19.83 4.49
CA THR A 126 -7.56 20.35 5.80
C THR A 126 -7.51 21.88 5.84
N ASP A 127 -6.59 22.50 5.08
CA ASP A 127 -6.51 23.95 4.88
C ASP A 127 -6.36 24.27 3.38
N LEU A 128 -7.44 24.76 2.76
CA LEU A 128 -7.47 25.10 1.36
C LEU A 128 -6.85 26.46 1.01
N THR A 129 -6.41 27.23 2.01
CA THR A 129 -5.86 28.58 1.80
C THR A 129 -4.66 28.58 0.82
N PRO A 130 -3.68 27.67 0.94
CA PRO A 130 -2.55 27.61 0.00
C PRO A 130 -2.92 27.13 -1.39
N LEU A 131 -4.07 26.47 -1.56
CA LEU A 131 -4.51 25.83 -2.80
C LEU A 131 -5.48 26.70 -3.61
N GLN A 132 -5.90 27.84 -3.09
CA GLN A 132 -6.90 28.71 -3.73
C GLN A 132 -6.56 29.02 -5.20
N ASN A 133 -7.54 28.81 -6.08
CA ASN A 133 -7.46 28.96 -7.55
C ASN A 133 -6.46 28.05 -8.26
N LYS A 134 -5.81 27.11 -7.56
CA LYS A 134 -4.85 26.19 -8.18
C LYS A 134 -5.54 24.93 -8.68
N ASP A 135 -4.97 24.37 -9.74
CA ASP A 135 -5.27 23.03 -10.18
C ASP A 135 -4.57 22.01 -9.27
N VAL A 136 -5.29 20.99 -8.87
CA VAL A 136 -4.82 19.95 -7.96
C VAL A 136 -4.86 18.58 -8.62
N THR A 137 -3.81 17.81 -8.41
CA THR A 137 -3.69 16.41 -8.80
C THR A 137 -3.36 15.59 -7.56
N MET A 138 -4.14 14.55 -7.33
CA MET A 138 -4.08 13.74 -6.11
C MET A 138 -4.22 12.27 -6.48
N GLY A 139 -3.63 11.40 -5.69
CA GLY A 139 -3.83 9.96 -5.80
C GLY A 139 -4.14 9.36 -4.44
N GLY A 140 -4.92 8.28 -4.42
CA GLY A 140 -5.25 7.62 -3.16
C GLY A 140 -6.09 6.37 -3.33
N ILE A 141 -6.34 5.69 -2.22
CA ILE A 141 -7.20 4.53 -2.12
C ILE A 141 -8.54 4.91 -1.49
N VAL A 142 -9.64 4.40 -2.04
CA VAL A 142 -10.97 4.56 -1.45
C VAL A 142 -11.08 3.66 -0.22
N THR A 143 -11.28 4.27 0.95
CA THR A 143 -11.38 3.56 2.24
C THR A 143 -12.80 3.58 2.84
N GLY A 144 -13.69 4.36 2.26
CA GLY A 144 -15.09 4.41 2.71
C GLY A 144 -15.98 5.12 1.72
N VAL A 145 -17.22 4.66 1.61
CA VAL A 145 -18.26 5.29 0.78
C VAL A 145 -19.55 5.31 1.56
N ARG A 146 -20.19 6.47 1.58
CA ARG A 146 -21.53 6.65 2.13
C ARG A 146 -22.41 7.27 1.06
N GLU A 147 -23.55 6.68 0.80
CA GLU A 147 -24.51 7.20 -0.17
C GLU A 147 -25.90 7.36 0.43
N GLY A 148 -26.70 8.23 -0.16
CA GLY A 148 -28.07 8.49 0.31
C GLY A 148 -28.81 9.47 -0.58
N TYR A 149 -29.91 10.01 -0.03
CA TYR A 149 -30.72 11.01 -0.70
C TYR A 149 -30.81 12.27 0.16
N THR A 150 -30.70 13.43 -0.48
CA THR A 150 -30.93 14.73 0.17
C THR A 150 -32.40 14.89 0.55
N LYS A 151 -32.72 15.88 1.39
CA LYS A 151 -34.11 16.23 1.73
C LYS A 151 -34.99 16.55 0.51
N THR A 152 -34.38 16.92 -0.60
CA THR A 152 -35.05 17.22 -1.88
C THR A 152 -35.08 16.00 -2.83
N GLY A 153 -34.73 14.79 -2.36
CA GLY A 153 -34.77 13.55 -3.13
C GLY A 153 -33.62 13.37 -4.13
N LYS A 154 -32.60 14.24 -4.14
CA LYS A 154 -31.44 14.09 -5.02
C LYS A 154 -30.44 13.09 -4.42
N PRO A 155 -29.91 12.13 -5.20
CA PRO A 155 -28.88 11.21 -4.71
C PRO A 155 -27.59 11.97 -4.38
N TYR A 156 -26.85 11.48 -3.39
CA TYR A 156 -25.51 11.96 -3.08
C TYR A 156 -24.62 10.82 -2.62
N GLY A 157 -23.33 11.00 -2.76
CA GLY A 157 -22.31 10.13 -2.19
C GLY A 157 -21.18 10.92 -1.59
N ILE A 158 -20.59 10.37 -0.53
CA ILE A 158 -19.39 10.87 0.12
C ILE A 158 -18.37 9.76 0.09
N ALA A 159 -17.27 9.97 -0.62
CA ALA A 159 -16.16 9.05 -0.71
C ALA A 159 -15.02 9.51 0.19
N LYS A 160 -14.52 8.64 1.05
CA LYS A 160 -13.30 8.84 1.82
C LYS A 160 -12.14 8.24 1.05
N ILE A 161 -11.13 9.07 0.76
CA ILE A 161 -9.93 8.69 0.03
C ILE A 161 -8.72 8.96 0.92
N GLU A 162 -7.79 8.03 0.92
CA GLU A 162 -6.59 8.04 1.78
C GLU A 162 -5.33 7.95 0.95
N ASP A 163 -4.31 8.72 1.30
CA ASP A 163 -2.94 8.60 0.81
C ASP A 163 -1.96 8.39 1.99
N TYR A 164 -0.65 8.48 1.75
CA TYR A 164 0.37 8.35 2.82
C TYR A 164 0.28 9.43 3.89
N SER A 165 -0.28 10.59 3.57
CA SER A 165 -0.33 11.76 4.46
C SER A 165 -1.56 11.79 5.36
N GLY A 166 -2.66 11.17 4.90
CA GLY A 166 -3.92 11.20 5.62
C GLY A 166 -5.12 10.86 4.74
N SER A 167 -6.28 11.34 5.11
CA SER A 167 -7.53 11.07 4.38
C SER A 167 -8.38 12.33 4.22
N ALA A 168 -9.13 12.39 3.10
CA ALA A 168 -10.08 13.44 2.82
C ALA A 168 -11.43 12.87 2.36
N GLU A 169 -12.51 13.60 2.60
CA GLU A 169 -13.85 13.25 2.13
C GLU A 169 -14.26 14.16 0.96
N PHE A 170 -14.74 13.51 -0.11
CA PHE A 170 -15.22 14.19 -1.31
C PHE A 170 -16.73 13.92 -1.44
N ALA A 171 -17.52 14.98 -1.51
CA ALA A 171 -18.96 14.90 -1.64
C ALA A 171 -19.42 15.21 -3.06
N PHE A 172 -20.23 14.33 -3.62
CA PHE A 172 -20.81 14.45 -4.96
C PHE A 172 -22.33 14.42 -4.87
N PHE A 173 -23.03 15.26 -5.64
CA PHE A 173 -24.48 15.41 -5.56
C PHE A 173 -25.17 15.27 -6.90
N GLY A 174 -26.39 14.71 -6.90
CA GLY A 174 -27.24 14.61 -8.08
C GLY A 174 -26.60 13.80 -9.21
N ASN A 175 -26.61 14.36 -10.42
CA ASN A 175 -26.09 13.69 -11.60
C ASN A 175 -24.59 13.41 -11.50
N GLU A 176 -23.83 14.28 -10.86
CA GLU A 176 -22.40 14.08 -10.66
C GLU A 176 -22.09 12.81 -9.86
N TRP A 177 -22.88 12.53 -8.82
CA TRP A 177 -22.77 11.26 -8.10
C TRP A 177 -23.10 10.06 -8.99
N VAL A 178 -24.20 10.13 -9.72
CA VAL A 178 -24.65 9.03 -10.59
C VAL A 178 -23.61 8.66 -11.64
N GLU A 179 -22.95 9.66 -12.21
CA GLU A 179 -21.90 9.47 -13.23
C GLU A 179 -20.61 8.90 -12.63
N LYS A 180 -20.23 9.35 -11.44
CA LYS A 180 -18.93 9.03 -10.83
C LYS A 180 -18.95 7.86 -9.85
N LYS A 181 -20.12 7.43 -9.35
CA LYS A 181 -20.23 6.44 -8.27
C LYS A 181 -19.48 5.12 -8.50
N ASN A 182 -19.33 4.70 -9.77
CA ASN A 182 -18.66 3.45 -10.10
C ASN A 182 -17.15 3.46 -9.79
N PHE A 183 -16.55 4.63 -9.65
CA PHE A 183 -15.16 4.78 -9.21
C PHE A 183 -15.00 4.62 -7.69
N PHE A 184 -16.08 4.82 -6.94
CA PHE A 184 -16.02 4.86 -5.48
C PHE A 184 -16.47 3.52 -4.87
N MET A 185 -15.61 2.51 -5.01
CA MET A 185 -15.72 1.25 -4.28
C MET A 185 -14.51 1.11 -3.36
N ASN A 186 -14.72 0.58 -2.15
CA ASN A 186 -13.62 0.35 -1.20
C ASN A 186 -12.51 -0.46 -1.86
N GLY A 187 -11.28 0.00 -1.71
CA GLY A 187 -10.10 -0.63 -2.31
C GLY A 187 -9.75 -0.15 -3.72
N MET A 188 -10.56 0.71 -4.35
CA MET A 188 -10.18 1.30 -5.63
C MET A 188 -9.07 2.33 -5.46
N PHE A 189 -8.08 2.25 -6.35
CA PHE A 189 -6.97 3.20 -6.44
C PHE A 189 -7.28 4.26 -7.48
N LEU A 190 -7.40 5.51 -7.04
CA LEU A 190 -7.86 6.62 -7.87
C LEU A 190 -6.79 7.67 -8.06
N PHE A 191 -6.76 8.23 -9.25
CA PHE A 191 -6.07 9.46 -9.61
C PHE A 191 -7.11 10.55 -9.89
N LEU A 192 -7.05 11.64 -9.14
CA LEU A 192 -8.03 12.71 -9.15
C LEU A 192 -7.40 13.98 -9.69
N ARG A 193 -8.09 14.63 -10.61
CA ARG A 193 -7.75 15.99 -11.05
C ARG A 193 -8.89 16.92 -10.70
N GLY A 194 -8.57 18.05 -10.16
CA GLY A 194 -9.56 19.03 -9.73
C GLY A 194 -9.00 20.44 -9.68
N LYS A 195 -9.83 21.33 -9.18
CA LYS A 195 -9.46 22.72 -8.95
C LYS A 195 -9.98 23.17 -7.59
N CYS A 196 -9.16 23.89 -6.86
CA CYS A 196 -9.60 24.60 -5.68
C CYS A 196 -10.32 25.89 -6.10
N GLN A 197 -11.61 25.97 -5.83
CA GLN A 197 -12.45 27.09 -6.25
C GLN A 197 -13.42 27.51 -5.12
N PRO A 198 -13.94 28.76 -5.17
CA PRO A 198 -15.00 29.18 -4.27
C PRO A 198 -16.26 28.32 -4.45
N LYS A 199 -16.95 27.99 -3.37
CA LYS A 199 -18.26 27.32 -3.44
C LYS A 199 -19.30 28.19 -4.15
N GLN A 200 -20.14 27.59 -5.00
CA GLN A 200 -21.15 28.31 -5.79
C GLN A 200 -22.10 29.17 -4.94
N TRP A 201 -22.48 28.69 -3.74
CA TRP A 201 -23.48 29.33 -2.89
C TRP A 201 -22.91 30.10 -1.71
N ARG A 202 -21.58 29.99 -1.47
CA ARG A 202 -20.83 30.64 -0.41
C ARG A 202 -19.45 30.99 -0.89
N GLN A 203 -19.30 32.12 -1.58
CA GLN A 203 -18.05 32.52 -2.24
C GLN A 203 -16.88 32.73 -1.27
N GLU A 204 -17.14 32.84 0.02
CA GLU A 204 -16.10 32.93 1.06
C GLU A 204 -15.54 31.56 1.46
N GLU A 205 -16.25 30.47 1.16
CA GLU A 205 -15.82 29.11 1.42
C GLU A 205 -15.21 28.47 0.16
N TRP A 206 -14.11 27.75 0.34
CA TRP A 206 -13.41 27.06 -0.75
C TRP A 206 -13.76 25.58 -0.78
N GLU A 207 -13.67 24.99 -1.94
CA GLU A 207 -13.87 23.54 -2.17
C GLU A 207 -12.92 23.03 -3.23
N ILE A 208 -12.62 21.73 -3.18
CA ILE A 208 -11.96 21.04 -4.30
C ILE A 208 -13.04 20.47 -5.22
N LYS A 209 -13.14 21.03 -6.41
CA LYS A 209 -14.01 20.51 -7.47
C LYS A 209 -13.26 19.48 -8.29
N ILE A 210 -13.70 18.22 -8.23
CA ILE A 210 -13.10 17.14 -9.01
C ILE A 210 -13.62 17.16 -10.43
N ASN A 211 -12.71 17.38 -11.39
CA ASN A 211 -12.99 17.47 -12.82
C ASN A 211 -12.90 16.09 -13.50
N SER A 212 -11.88 15.30 -13.17
CA SER A 212 -11.70 13.94 -13.70
C SER A 212 -11.28 12.95 -12.62
N ILE A 213 -11.66 11.71 -12.84
CA ILE A 213 -11.31 10.55 -12.01
C ILE A 213 -10.82 9.47 -12.97
N GLU A 214 -9.65 8.93 -12.70
CA GLU A 214 -9.03 7.84 -13.46
C GLU A 214 -8.57 6.76 -12.48
N LEU A 215 -8.41 5.52 -12.93
CA LEU A 215 -7.83 4.47 -12.10
C LEU A 215 -6.31 4.58 -12.10
N LEU A 216 -5.67 4.58 -10.93
CA LEU A 216 -4.21 4.62 -10.82
C LEU A 216 -3.49 3.53 -11.65
N PRO A 217 -3.99 2.27 -11.74
CA PRO A 217 -3.42 1.28 -12.64
C PRO A 217 -3.34 1.72 -14.11
N GLU A 218 -4.39 2.40 -14.61
CA GLU A 218 -4.44 2.87 -16.00
C GLU A 218 -3.55 4.10 -16.22
N VAL A 219 -3.47 4.95 -15.20
CA VAL A 219 -2.63 6.15 -15.20
C VAL A 219 -1.15 5.77 -15.19
N LYS A 220 -0.78 4.74 -14.40
CA LYS A 220 0.60 4.25 -14.28
C LYS A 220 1.25 3.93 -15.63
N GLU A 221 0.47 3.37 -16.55
CA GLU A 221 0.98 2.97 -17.85
C GLU A 221 1.16 4.15 -18.85
N LYS A 222 0.47 5.27 -18.60
CA LYS A 222 0.34 6.35 -19.59
C LYS A 222 0.97 7.67 -19.15
N ILE A 223 0.99 7.93 -17.84
CA ILE A 223 1.30 9.28 -17.33
C ILE A 223 2.80 9.56 -17.30
N ILE A 224 3.61 8.51 -17.18
CA ILE A 224 5.07 8.63 -17.21
C ILE A 224 5.52 8.37 -18.64
N GLU A 225 5.70 9.48 -19.38
CA GLU A 225 6.13 9.43 -20.77
C GLU A 225 7.65 9.45 -20.89
N LYS A 226 8.33 10.09 -19.92
CA LYS A 226 9.75 10.36 -19.98
C LYS A 226 10.41 10.31 -18.59
N LEU A 227 11.59 9.68 -18.52
CA LEU A 227 12.53 9.84 -17.43
C LEU A 227 13.81 10.50 -17.94
N THR A 228 14.18 11.64 -17.35
CA THR A 228 15.48 12.28 -17.59
C THR A 228 16.34 12.12 -16.36
N VAL A 229 17.50 11.51 -16.51
CA VAL A 229 18.55 11.38 -15.47
C VAL A 229 19.61 12.42 -15.75
N THR A 230 19.89 13.29 -14.79
CA THR A 230 20.98 14.26 -14.88
C THR A 230 22.16 13.80 -14.06
N ALA A 231 23.33 13.75 -14.67
CA ALA A 231 24.56 13.28 -14.08
C ALA A 231 25.74 14.19 -14.46
N PRO A 232 26.61 14.57 -13.51
CA PRO A 232 27.91 15.13 -13.89
C PRO A 232 28.77 14.05 -14.54
N LEU A 233 29.64 14.45 -15.46
CA LEU A 233 30.50 13.49 -16.21
C LEU A 233 31.36 12.64 -15.26
N SER A 234 31.80 13.20 -14.15
CA SER A 234 32.61 12.50 -13.12
C SER A 234 31.85 11.40 -12.36
N ALA A 235 30.51 11.39 -12.39
CA ALA A 235 29.69 10.36 -11.76
C ALA A 235 29.38 9.18 -12.69
N ILE A 236 29.82 9.26 -13.96
CA ILE A 236 29.57 8.22 -14.96
C ILE A 236 30.80 7.34 -15.04
N ASP A 237 30.80 6.24 -14.32
CA ASP A 237 31.83 5.20 -14.36
C ASP A 237 31.27 3.86 -14.91
N GLU A 238 32.11 2.88 -15.02
CA GLU A 238 31.75 1.56 -15.56
C GLU A 238 30.74 0.84 -14.66
N GLU A 239 30.88 0.97 -13.33
CA GLU A 239 29.99 0.35 -12.32
C GLU A 239 28.58 0.93 -12.41
N MET A 240 28.45 2.26 -12.44
CA MET A 240 27.17 2.94 -12.62
C MET A 240 26.47 2.53 -13.92
N ILE A 241 27.22 2.44 -15.02
CA ILE A 241 26.67 2.03 -16.33
C ILE A 241 26.15 0.59 -16.28
N GLU A 242 26.90 -0.33 -15.67
CA GLU A 242 26.51 -1.74 -15.55
C GLU A 242 25.25 -1.89 -14.67
N GLU A 243 25.24 -1.28 -13.48
CA GLU A 243 24.12 -1.33 -12.55
C GLU A 243 22.84 -0.74 -13.16
N PHE A 244 22.95 0.47 -13.71
CA PHE A 244 21.79 1.13 -14.32
C PHE A 244 21.29 0.39 -15.55
N THR A 245 22.18 -0.17 -16.37
CA THR A 245 21.82 -1.01 -17.52
C THR A 245 21.07 -2.27 -17.09
N ALA A 246 21.48 -2.91 -16.00
CA ALA A 246 20.80 -4.07 -15.45
C ALA A 246 19.39 -3.72 -14.98
N LEU A 247 19.22 -2.60 -14.27
CA LEU A 247 17.93 -2.09 -13.82
C LEU A 247 16.98 -1.77 -15.00
N VAL A 248 17.50 -1.10 -16.03
CA VAL A 248 16.73 -0.76 -17.23
C VAL A 248 16.26 -2.02 -17.96
N LYS A 249 17.11 -3.05 -18.07
CA LYS A 249 16.75 -4.33 -18.68
C LYS A 249 15.71 -5.12 -17.87
N ALA A 250 15.75 -4.99 -16.55
CA ALA A 250 14.80 -5.64 -15.65
C ALA A 250 13.41 -4.96 -15.67
N ASN A 251 13.35 -3.71 -16.09
CA ASN A 251 12.12 -2.89 -16.07
C ASN A 251 11.72 -2.39 -17.47
N PRO A 252 11.37 -3.27 -18.42
CA PRO A 252 10.90 -2.86 -19.74
C PRO A 252 9.56 -2.14 -19.63
N GLY A 253 9.36 -1.07 -20.42
CA GLY A 253 8.13 -0.28 -20.38
C GLY A 253 7.97 0.66 -21.56
N ASN A 254 7.20 1.76 -21.38
CA ASN A 254 6.84 2.68 -22.44
C ASN A 254 7.50 4.06 -22.30
N ALA A 255 8.06 4.41 -21.14
CA ALA A 255 8.67 5.71 -20.92
C ALA A 255 10.00 5.85 -21.67
N GLU A 256 10.23 6.99 -22.26
CA GLU A 256 11.48 7.34 -22.92
C GLU A 256 12.55 7.68 -21.88
N LEU A 257 13.78 7.18 -22.09
CA LEU A 257 14.91 7.41 -21.20
C LEU A 257 15.87 8.43 -21.81
N TYR A 258 16.12 9.49 -21.05
CA TYR A 258 17.07 10.53 -21.40
C TYR A 258 18.15 10.66 -20.33
N PHE A 259 19.36 11.03 -20.78
CA PHE A 259 20.45 11.43 -19.92
C PHE A 259 20.84 12.86 -20.24
N HIS A 260 20.92 13.69 -19.22
CA HIS A 260 21.47 15.03 -19.27
C HIS A 260 22.83 15.00 -18.58
N VAL A 261 23.90 14.86 -19.37
CA VAL A 261 25.28 14.79 -18.84
C VAL A 261 25.88 16.18 -18.89
N GLN A 262 26.41 16.65 -17.79
CA GLN A 262 27.00 17.98 -17.67
C GLN A 262 28.45 17.88 -17.17
N ASP A 263 29.27 18.89 -17.51
CA ASP A 263 30.60 19.05 -16.96
C ASP A 263 30.54 19.47 -15.46
N GLU A 264 31.67 19.48 -14.78
CA GLU A 264 31.73 19.82 -13.35
C GLU A 264 31.26 21.26 -13.05
N ASP A 265 31.46 22.17 -13.98
CA ASP A 265 31.08 23.57 -13.85
C ASP A 265 29.64 23.86 -14.34
N GLY A 266 28.95 22.86 -14.93
CA GLY A 266 27.60 22.96 -15.47
C GLY A 266 27.47 23.88 -16.71
N GLN A 267 28.60 24.23 -17.34
CA GLN A 267 28.62 25.15 -18.50
C GLN A 267 28.41 24.42 -19.81
N MET A 268 28.86 23.16 -19.90
CA MET A 268 28.64 22.30 -21.06
C MET A 268 27.78 21.10 -20.69
N TYR A 269 26.88 20.75 -21.57
CA TYR A 269 26.03 19.58 -21.37
C TYR A 269 25.71 18.87 -22.70
N VAL A 270 25.44 17.58 -22.58
CA VAL A 270 24.99 16.74 -23.68
C VAL A 270 23.70 16.04 -23.29
N ASN A 271 22.71 16.12 -24.16
CA ASN A 271 21.48 15.35 -24.03
C ASN A 271 21.56 14.08 -24.86
N LEU A 272 21.45 12.94 -24.20
CA LEU A 272 21.44 11.63 -24.82
C LEU A 272 20.05 11.01 -24.66
N MET A 273 19.54 10.40 -25.71
CA MET A 273 18.28 9.66 -25.69
C MET A 273 18.54 8.19 -25.98
N SER A 274 18.00 7.31 -25.19
CA SER A 274 17.99 5.88 -25.50
C SER A 274 17.08 5.62 -26.70
N ARG A 275 17.66 5.15 -27.81
CA ARG A 275 16.91 4.86 -29.04
C ARG A 275 16.30 3.46 -29.07
N VAL A 276 16.81 2.58 -28.25
CA VAL A 276 16.52 1.13 -28.32
C VAL A 276 15.66 0.67 -27.14
N VAL A 277 15.86 1.29 -25.97
CA VAL A 277 15.22 0.85 -24.73
C VAL A 277 14.30 1.90 -24.18
N LYS A 278 13.06 1.49 -23.93
CA LYS A 278 12.07 2.23 -23.13
C LYS A 278 11.90 1.52 -21.80
N ILE A 279 11.54 2.26 -20.76
CA ILE A 279 11.51 1.75 -19.38
C ILE A 279 10.15 1.92 -18.71
N ALA A 280 9.85 1.03 -17.76
CA ALA A 280 8.81 1.26 -16.77
C ALA A 280 9.47 1.90 -15.54
N VAL A 281 9.10 3.13 -15.21
CA VAL A 281 9.64 3.84 -14.05
C VAL A 281 9.00 3.26 -12.79
N GLN A 282 9.70 2.29 -12.18
CA GLN A 282 9.24 1.57 -10.99
C GLN A 282 10.06 1.94 -9.76
N LYS A 283 9.65 1.40 -8.59
CA LYS A 283 10.22 1.72 -7.28
C LYS A 283 11.72 1.43 -7.19
N ASP A 284 12.20 0.35 -7.80
CA ASP A 284 13.62 -0.04 -7.80
C ASP A 284 14.49 0.96 -8.54
N ILE A 285 14.08 1.42 -9.74
CA ILE A 285 14.77 2.49 -10.49
C ILE A 285 14.82 3.77 -9.64
N MET A 286 13.70 4.14 -9.02
CA MET A 286 13.63 5.35 -8.20
C MET A 286 14.49 5.23 -6.93
N THR A 287 14.52 4.05 -6.32
CA THR A 287 15.37 3.77 -5.15
C THR A 287 16.86 3.88 -5.52
N TYR A 288 17.23 3.33 -6.66
CA TYR A 288 18.60 3.46 -7.17
C TYR A 288 18.97 4.94 -7.39
N LEU A 289 18.15 5.68 -8.14
CA LEU A 289 18.42 7.09 -8.43
C LEU A 289 18.46 7.97 -7.18
N LYS A 290 17.59 7.73 -6.19
CA LYS A 290 17.59 8.42 -4.90
C LYS A 290 18.81 8.06 -4.05
N GLY A 291 19.34 6.85 -4.20
CA GLY A 291 20.55 6.36 -3.51
C GLY A 291 21.86 6.93 -4.05
N GLN A 292 21.82 7.53 -5.25
CA GLN A 292 23.01 8.11 -5.90
C GLN A 292 23.08 9.62 -5.66
N PRO A 293 23.96 10.11 -4.75
CA PRO A 293 23.94 11.53 -4.33
C PRO A 293 24.33 12.51 -5.44
N MET A 294 25.03 12.04 -6.48
CA MET A 294 25.44 12.87 -7.61
C MET A 294 24.44 12.87 -8.77
N LEU A 295 23.42 12.02 -8.74
CA LEU A 295 22.40 11.95 -9.75
C LEU A 295 21.16 12.76 -9.34
N SER A 296 20.54 13.42 -10.31
CA SER A 296 19.19 13.93 -10.16
C SER A 296 18.31 13.43 -11.29
N TYR A 297 17.00 13.46 -11.08
CA TYR A 297 16.07 12.99 -12.10
C TYR A 297 14.86 13.89 -12.23
N LYS A 298 14.23 13.79 -13.38
CA LYS A 298 12.95 14.45 -13.67
C LYS A 298 12.05 13.47 -14.43
N ILE A 299 10.80 13.37 -14.00
CA ILE A 299 9.74 12.62 -14.66
C ILE A 299 8.87 13.61 -15.43
N ASN A 300 8.58 13.29 -16.71
CA ASN A 300 7.84 14.10 -17.72
C ASN A 300 8.44 15.44 -18.09
#